data_99dbea12cfdb7e3d83840a23016ab868
#
_entry.id   99dbea12cfdb7e3d83840a23016ab868
#
_cell.length_a   1.000
_cell.length_b   1.000
_cell.length_c   1.000
_cell.angle_alpha   90.00
_cell.angle_beta   90.00
_cell.angle_gamma   90.00
#
_symmetry.space_group_name_H-M   'P 1'
#
loop_
_entity.id
_entity.type
_entity.pdbx_description
1 polymer ?
#
loop_
_entity_poly.entity_id
_entity_poly.type
_entity_poly.pdbx_seq_one_letter_code
_entity_poly.pdbx_strand_id
1 'polypeptide(L)'
;MKNIWSYPEGVVLGTIGFVPIEEYGFMVMQTMLAGVLWSMISQKVKVFRLNFSGKGFVLGLIPGLIGAYCLSSDSGTYAGLILVWAFPPLMVQWGLGARTLVSGAKTWLPVWAGFTLYLCLVDAYAISEGIWRISKATRSGIELGILPV
;
A
#
# COMPACT_ATOMS: atom_id res chain seq x y z
N MET A 1 -10.01 20.10 7.80
CA MET A 1 -9.43 18.83 7.28
C MET A 1 -10.45 17.74 7.52
N LYS A 2 -10.69 16.86 6.52
CA LYS A 2 -11.52 15.67 6.72
C LYS A 2 -10.71 14.72 7.60
N ASN A 3 -11.21 14.35 8.79
CA ASN A 3 -10.60 13.31 9.61
C ASN A 3 -10.83 11.95 8.92
N ILE A 4 -9.90 11.56 8.04
CA ILE A 4 -10.02 10.33 7.26
C ILE A 4 -9.71 9.13 8.14
N TRP A 5 -8.67 9.26 8.97
CA TRP A 5 -8.32 8.33 10.04
C TRP A 5 -8.00 9.09 11.31
N SER A 6 -8.15 8.45 12.44
CA SER A 6 -7.88 9.02 13.75
C SER A 6 -7.37 7.95 14.72
N TYR A 7 -6.61 8.41 15.68
CA TYR A 7 -6.08 7.61 16.78
C TYR A 7 -6.74 8.07 18.06
N PRO A 8 -7.17 7.16 18.96
CA PRO A 8 -7.65 7.52 20.29
C PRO A 8 -6.57 8.25 21.10
N GLU A 9 -6.99 9.10 22.02
CA GLU A 9 -6.07 9.77 22.93
C GLU A 9 -5.28 8.76 23.77
N GLY A 10 -3.99 9.00 23.93
CA GLY A 10 -3.08 8.15 24.71
C GLY A 10 -2.59 6.88 24.01
N VAL A 11 -3.01 6.60 22.75
CA VAL A 11 -2.56 5.43 21.99
C VAL A 11 -1.24 5.71 21.26
N VAL A 12 -0.96 6.96 20.92
CA VAL A 12 0.25 7.36 20.19
C VAL A 12 1.22 8.11 21.12
N LEU A 13 2.53 7.84 20.96
CA LEU A 13 3.60 8.50 21.73
C LEU A 13 3.78 9.97 21.34
N GLY A 14 3.53 10.29 20.07
CA GLY A 14 3.66 11.63 19.54
C GLY A 14 3.45 11.66 18.03
N THR A 15 3.43 12.85 17.44
CA THR A 15 3.23 13.03 15.99
C THR A 15 4.32 13.89 15.38
N ILE A 16 4.72 13.58 14.15
CA ILE A 16 5.50 14.45 13.27
C ILE A 16 4.55 14.93 12.18
N GLY A 17 4.19 16.21 12.24
CA GLY A 17 3.09 16.72 11.44
C GLY A 17 1.75 16.12 11.88
N PHE A 18 1.12 15.33 11.00
CA PHE A 18 -0.17 14.66 11.26
C PHE A 18 -0.04 13.14 11.42
N VAL A 19 1.20 12.61 11.37
CA VAL A 19 1.46 11.18 11.36
C VAL A 19 2.13 10.79 12.69
N PRO A 20 1.63 9.75 13.38
CA PRO A 20 2.26 9.19 14.56
C PRO A 20 3.69 8.72 14.31
N ILE A 21 4.57 8.88 15.30
CA ILE A 21 5.97 8.44 15.19
C ILE A 21 6.04 6.92 14.97
N GLU A 22 5.13 6.18 15.56
CA GLU A 22 5.02 4.72 15.43
C GLU A 22 4.77 4.30 13.98
N GLU A 23 4.05 5.10 13.20
CA GLU A 23 3.81 4.80 11.78
C GLU A 23 5.09 4.90 10.93
N TYR A 24 5.96 5.85 11.24
CA TYR A 24 7.27 5.90 10.58
C TYR A 24 8.11 4.67 10.93
N GLY A 25 8.10 4.26 12.22
CA GLY A 25 8.75 3.03 12.64
C GLY A 25 8.18 1.79 11.96
N PHE A 26 6.85 1.71 11.87
CA PHE A 26 6.14 0.65 11.17
C PHE A 26 6.54 0.59 9.68
N MET A 27 6.55 1.71 8.96
CA MET A 27 6.97 1.78 7.56
C MET A 27 8.40 1.27 7.36
N VAL A 28 9.33 1.67 8.22
CA VAL A 28 10.73 1.21 8.15
C VAL A 28 10.81 -0.30 8.39
N MET A 29 10.17 -0.81 9.44
CA MET A 29 10.16 -2.24 9.74
C MET A 29 9.55 -3.07 8.62
N GLN A 30 8.42 -2.64 8.05
CA GLN A 30 7.76 -3.33 6.95
C GLN A 30 8.64 -3.37 5.69
N THR A 31 9.31 -2.26 5.39
CA THR A 31 10.24 -2.20 4.26
C THR A 31 11.42 -3.14 4.44
N MET A 32 11.99 -3.19 5.66
CA MET A 32 13.07 -4.12 5.98
C MET A 32 12.61 -5.58 5.90
N LEU A 33 11.44 -5.90 6.47
CA LEU A 33 10.87 -7.25 6.42
C LEU A 33 10.61 -7.70 4.98
N ALA A 34 10.00 -6.83 4.16
CA ALA A 34 9.78 -7.12 2.74
C ALA A 34 11.11 -7.35 2.00
N GLY A 35 12.14 -6.54 2.29
CA GLY A 35 13.48 -6.69 1.72
C GLY A 35 14.16 -8.01 2.11
N VAL A 36 14.06 -8.41 3.37
CA VAL A 36 14.59 -9.68 3.86
C VAL A 36 13.88 -10.87 3.21
N LEU A 37 12.54 -10.87 3.21
CA LEU A 37 11.74 -11.91 2.55
C LEU A 37 12.08 -12.02 1.07
N TRP A 38 12.18 -10.88 0.38
CA TRP A 38 12.60 -10.84 -1.01
C TRP A 38 14.01 -11.41 -1.20
N SER A 39 14.98 -11.03 -0.38
CA SER A 39 16.36 -11.52 -0.49
C SER A 39 16.46 -13.04 -0.29
N MET A 40 15.68 -13.61 0.63
CA MET A 40 15.64 -15.05 0.88
C MET A 40 15.09 -15.84 -0.32
N ILE A 41 14.10 -15.28 -1.02
CA ILE A 41 13.39 -15.97 -2.10
C ILE A 41 14.04 -15.68 -3.46
N SER A 42 14.60 -14.49 -3.64
CA SER A 42 15.17 -14.03 -4.91
C SER A 42 16.55 -14.59 -5.24
N GLN A 43 17.18 -15.37 -4.36
CA GLN A 43 18.52 -15.97 -4.62
C GLN A 43 18.57 -16.78 -5.94
N LYS A 44 17.42 -17.19 -6.46
CA LYS A 44 17.30 -17.92 -7.73
C LYS A 44 16.88 -17.03 -8.92
N VAL A 45 16.64 -15.74 -8.68
CA VAL A 45 16.19 -14.82 -9.73
C VAL A 45 17.40 -14.25 -10.46
N LYS A 46 17.44 -14.43 -11.78
CA LYS A 46 18.46 -13.82 -12.63
C LYS A 46 18.39 -12.30 -12.55
N VAL A 47 19.56 -11.67 -12.67
CA VAL A 47 19.79 -10.22 -12.57
C VAL A 47 18.64 -9.38 -13.13
N PHE A 48 18.16 -8.45 -12.31
CA PHE A 48 17.18 -7.43 -12.72
C PHE A 48 17.78 -6.58 -13.85
N ARG A 49 17.14 -6.61 -15.01
CA ARG A 49 17.51 -5.73 -16.13
C ARG A 49 16.44 -4.64 -16.26
N LEU A 50 16.87 -3.40 -16.08
CA LEU A 50 16.03 -2.26 -16.41
C LEU A 50 15.69 -2.30 -17.91
N ASN A 51 14.43 -2.20 -18.22
CA ASN A 51 13.95 -2.24 -19.60
C ASN A 51 12.78 -1.26 -19.73
N PHE A 52 13.02 -0.18 -20.45
CA PHE A 52 11.98 0.84 -20.66
C PHE A 52 10.77 0.26 -21.38
N SER A 53 9.60 0.48 -20.85
CA SER A 53 8.33 0.04 -21.40
C SER A 53 7.29 1.16 -21.32
N GLY A 54 6.98 1.81 -22.47
CA GLY A 54 5.92 2.81 -22.52
C GLY A 54 4.55 2.24 -22.09
N LYS A 55 4.24 1.00 -22.49
CA LYS A 55 3.03 0.29 -22.03
C LYS A 55 3.03 0.07 -20.50
N GLY A 56 4.20 -0.23 -19.94
CA GLY A 56 4.38 -0.35 -18.49
C GLY A 56 4.09 0.95 -17.75
N PHE A 57 4.58 2.08 -18.26
CA PHE A 57 4.26 3.39 -17.68
C PHE A 57 2.75 3.68 -17.70
N VAL A 58 2.08 3.40 -18.82
CA VAL A 58 0.62 3.57 -18.94
C VAL A 58 -0.13 2.69 -17.93
N LEU A 59 0.26 1.41 -17.80
CA LEU A 59 -0.33 0.52 -16.80
C LEU A 59 -0.12 1.02 -15.37
N GLY A 60 1.08 1.50 -15.06
CA GLY A 60 1.39 2.05 -13.74
C GLY A 60 0.66 3.37 -13.43
N LEU A 61 0.20 4.11 -14.45
CA LEU A 61 -0.58 5.34 -14.28
C LEU A 61 -2.05 5.07 -13.93
N ILE A 62 -2.58 3.90 -14.30
CA ILE A 62 -4.00 3.54 -14.10
C ILE A 62 -4.46 3.72 -12.64
N PRO A 63 -3.75 3.21 -11.62
CA PRO A 63 -4.12 3.44 -10.23
C PRO A 63 -4.25 4.93 -9.87
N GLY A 64 -3.36 5.78 -10.39
CA GLY A 64 -3.41 7.23 -10.18
C GLY A 64 -4.66 7.87 -10.76
N LEU A 65 -5.06 7.47 -11.96
CA LEU A 65 -6.28 7.96 -12.61
C LEU A 65 -7.54 7.51 -11.85
N ILE A 66 -7.58 6.24 -11.45
CA ILE A 66 -8.68 5.71 -10.61
C ILE A 66 -8.70 6.45 -9.27
N GLY A 67 -7.56 6.65 -8.64
CA GLY A 67 -7.44 7.39 -7.39
C GLY A 67 -7.94 8.83 -7.52
N ALA A 68 -7.52 9.55 -8.57
CA ALA A 68 -8.00 10.90 -8.84
C ALA A 68 -9.53 10.94 -9.03
N TYR A 69 -10.09 9.96 -9.72
CA TYR A 69 -11.56 9.83 -9.84
C TYR A 69 -12.22 9.57 -8.48
N CYS A 70 -11.68 8.67 -7.66
CA CYS A 70 -12.21 8.40 -6.33
C CYS A 70 -12.19 9.64 -5.42
N LEU A 71 -11.20 10.53 -5.55
CA LEU A 71 -11.13 11.77 -4.79
C LEU A 71 -12.23 12.78 -5.12
N SER A 72 -12.99 12.57 -6.21
CA SER A 72 -14.13 13.45 -6.56
C SER A 72 -15.34 13.25 -5.65
N SER A 73 -15.37 12.19 -4.83
CA SER A 73 -16.45 11.88 -3.88
C SER A 73 -15.92 11.75 -2.46
N ASP A 74 -16.77 12.07 -1.47
CA ASP A 74 -16.39 11.92 -0.06
C ASP A 74 -16.15 10.46 0.29
N SER A 75 -17.00 9.54 -0.15
CA SER A 75 -16.89 8.11 0.09
C SER A 75 -15.68 7.44 -0.58
N GLY A 76 -15.15 8.04 -1.64
CA GLY A 76 -13.95 7.56 -2.33
C GLY A 76 -12.64 8.14 -1.79
N THR A 77 -12.69 9.06 -0.82
CA THR A 77 -11.50 9.81 -0.38
C THR A 77 -10.40 8.89 0.16
N TYR A 78 -10.75 7.89 0.97
CA TYR A 78 -9.80 6.95 1.55
C TYR A 78 -9.07 6.14 0.47
N ALA A 79 -9.82 5.44 -0.39
CA ALA A 79 -9.25 4.65 -1.49
C ALA A 79 -8.49 5.54 -2.50
N GLY A 80 -9.02 6.73 -2.78
CA GLY A 80 -8.40 7.70 -3.68
C GLY A 80 -7.02 8.14 -3.23
N LEU A 81 -6.85 8.44 -1.94
CA LEU A 81 -5.54 8.82 -1.38
C LEU A 81 -4.53 7.68 -1.48
N ILE A 82 -4.93 6.45 -1.14
CA ILE A 82 -4.05 5.29 -1.24
C ILE A 82 -3.59 5.09 -2.69
N LEU A 83 -4.51 5.12 -3.65
CA LEU A 83 -4.19 4.89 -5.06
C LEU A 83 -3.33 6.01 -5.66
N VAL A 84 -3.60 7.28 -5.31
CA VAL A 84 -2.78 8.43 -5.75
C VAL A 84 -1.38 8.37 -5.12
N TRP A 85 -1.26 7.89 -3.89
CA TRP A 85 0.04 7.72 -3.26
C TRP A 85 0.83 6.54 -3.84
N ALA A 86 0.15 5.46 -4.19
CA ALA A 86 0.78 4.25 -4.72
C ALA A 86 1.19 4.36 -6.20
N PHE A 87 0.53 5.20 -7.02
CA PHE A 87 0.77 5.19 -8.47
C PHE A 87 2.18 5.60 -8.89
N PRO A 88 2.88 6.59 -8.28
CA PRO A 88 4.22 6.98 -8.75
C PRO A 88 5.23 5.82 -8.67
N PRO A 89 5.39 5.10 -7.54
CA PRO A 89 6.26 3.94 -7.50
C PRO A 89 5.80 2.81 -8.43
N LEU A 90 4.49 2.57 -8.57
CA LEU A 90 3.98 1.57 -9.52
C LEU A 90 4.30 1.94 -10.97
N MET A 91 4.14 3.20 -11.33
CA MET A 91 4.48 3.70 -12.67
C MET A 91 5.97 3.48 -12.99
N VAL A 92 6.86 3.78 -12.05
CA VAL A 92 8.29 3.55 -12.20
C VAL A 92 8.61 2.06 -12.30
N GLN A 93 8.03 1.23 -11.42
CA GLN A 93 8.24 -0.22 -11.43
C GLN A 93 7.81 -0.86 -12.74
N TRP A 94 6.62 -0.57 -13.21
CA TRP A 94 6.10 -1.11 -14.48
C TRP A 94 6.79 -0.48 -15.69
N GLY A 95 7.13 0.80 -15.63
CA GLY A 95 7.81 1.51 -16.71
C GLY A 95 9.24 1.02 -16.97
N LEU A 96 9.97 0.69 -15.91
CA LEU A 96 11.36 0.27 -15.98
C LEU A 96 11.58 -1.23 -15.81
N GLY A 97 10.59 -1.96 -15.33
CA GLY A 97 10.73 -3.37 -14.95
C GLY A 97 9.65 -4.31 -15.46
N ALA A 98 8.74 -3.88 -16.35
CA ALA A 98 7.57 -4.66 -16.78
C ALA A 98 7.92 -6.09 -17.20
N ARG A 99 8.96 -6.26 -18.04
CA ARG A 99 9.38 -7.59 -18.50
C ARG A 99 9.85 -8.47 -17.34
N THR A 100 10.63 -7.93 -16.42
CA THR A 100 11.13 -8.65 -15.24
C THR A 100 9.99 -8.98 -14.28
N LEU A 101 9.06 -8.05 -14.06
CA LEU A 101 7.87 -8.28 -13.25
C LEU A 101 7.02 -9.43 -13.83
N VAL A 102 6.73 -9.39 -15.13
CA VAL A 102 5.91 -10.43 -15.77
C VAL A 102 6.63 -11.79 -15.76
N SER A 103 7.90 -11.83 -16.16
CA SER A 103 8.66 -13.09 -16.20
C SER A 103 8.94 -13.68 -14.82
N GLY A 104 9.08 -12.85 -13.81
CA GLY A 104 9.31 -13.24 -12.41
C GLY A 104 8.04 -13.43 -11.57
N ALA A 105 6.85 -13.32 -12.17
CA ALA A 105 5.58 -13.30 -11.44
C ALA A 105 5.40 -14.52 -10.51
N LYS A 106 5.79 -15.72 -10.96
CA LYS A 106 5.72 -16.93 -10.13
C LYS A 106 6.55 -16.86 -8.86
N THR A 107 7.58 -16.01 -8.83
CA THR A 107 8.47 -15.84 -7.66
C THR A 107 7.96 -14.74 -6.75
N TRP A 108 7.62 -13.56 -7.30
CA TRP A 108 7.26 -12.42 -6.44
C TRP A 108 5.79 -12.43 -5.99
N LEU A 109 4.86 -12.99 -6.78
CA LEU A 109 3.44 -13.03 -6.43
C LEU A 109 3.14 -13.73 -5.09
N PRO A 110 3.70 -14.91 -4.79
CA PRO A 110 3.47 -15.54 -3.48
C PRO A 110 4.02 -14.72 -2.32
N VAL A 111 5.17 -14.07 -2.50
CA VAL A 111 5.77 -13.18 -1.48
C VAL A 111 4.87 -11.99 -1.24
N TRP A 112 4.45 -11.33 -2.32
CA TRP A 112 3.57 -10.18 -2.25
C TRP A 112 2.22 -10.55 -1.63
N ALA A 113 1.60 -11.66 -2.04
CA ALA A 113 0.33 -12.12 -1.49
C ALA A 113 0.44 -12.46 0.01
N GLY A 114 1.49 -13.16 0.41
CA GLY A 114 1.73 -13.49 1.81
C GLY A 114 1.98 -12.24 2.67
N PHE A 115 2.76 -11.29 2.14
CA PHE A 115 3.01 -10.03 2.82
C PHE A 115 1.76 -9.15 2.92
N THR A 116 0.97 -9.08 1.85
CA THR A 116 -0.32 -8.37 1.86
C THR A 116 -1.28 -8.98 2.86
N LEU A 117 -1.40 -10.31 2.90
CA LEU A 117 -2.23 -11.00 3.89
C LEU A 117 -1.79 -10.68 5.33
N TYR A 118 -0.47 -10.71 5.59
CA TYR A 118 0.07 -10.32 6.88
C TYR A 118 -0.33 -8.89 7.26
N LEU A 119 -0.17 -7.92 6.35
CA LEU A 119 -0.56 -6.52 6.60
C LEU A 119 -2.06 -6.41 6.86
N CYS A 120 -2.90 -7.07 6.07
CA CYS A 120 -4.35 -7.09 6.29
C CYS A 120 -4.74 -7.64 7.67
N LEU A 121 -4.04 -8.67 8.15
CA LEU A 121 -4.28 -9.22 9.49
C LEU A 121 -3.85 -8.26 10.60
N VAL A 122 -2.72 -7.56 10.43
CA VAL A 122 -2.25 -6.53 11.37
C VAL A 122 -3.25 -5.37 11.42
N ASP A 123 -3.70 -4.90 10.27
CA ASP A 123 -4.68 -3.81 10.18
C ASP A 123 -6.03 -4.23 10.78
N ALA A 124 -6.49 -5.45 10.47
CA ALA A 124 -7.71 -5.99 11.06
C ALA A 124 -7.63 -6.05 12.59
N TYR A 125 -6.50 -6.49 13.13
CA TYR A 125 -6.25 -6.50 14.57
C TYR A 125 -6.25 -5.07 15.14
N ALA A 126 -5.53 -4.14 14.54
CA ALA A 126 -5.44 -2.77 15.00
C ALA A 126 -6.80 -2.05 15.01
N ILE A 127 -7.64 -2.31 13.99
CA ILE A 127 -9.01 -1.78 13.93
C ILE A 127 -9.90 -2.43 14.99
N SER A 128 -9.80 -3.75 15.21
CA SER A 128 -10.60 -4.46 16.22
C SER A 128 -10.30 -4.01 17.64
N GLU A 129 -9.04 -3.71 17.93
CA GLU A 129 -8.61 -3.18 19.23
C GLU A 129 -8.86 -1.65 19.36
N GLY A 130 -9.36 -1.01 18.30
CA GLY A 130 -9.64 0.42 18.29
C GLY A 130 -8.39 1.30 18.33
N ILE A 131 -7.20 0.74 17.99
CA ILE A 131 -5.92 1.46 17.93
C ILE A 131 -5.98 2.58 16.91
N TRP A 132 -6.63 2.33 15.78
CA TRP A 132 -6.95 3.37 14.80
C TRP A 132 -8.36 3.20 14.23
N ARG A 133 -8.91 4.30 13.73
CA ARG A 133 -10.28 4.32 13.22
C ARG A 133 -10.31 5.02 11.88
N ILE A 134 -11.00 4.44 10.90
CA ILE A 134 -11.24 5.03 9.59
C ILE A 134 -12.63 5.62 9.57
N SER A 135 -12.74 6.88 9.14
CA SER A 135 -14.01 7.60 9.09
C SER A 135 -15.02 6.92 8.17
N LYS A 136 -16.22 6.68 8.67
CA LYS A 136 -17.32 6.12 7.87
C LYS A 136 -17.71 7.00 6.68
N ALA A 137 -17.50 8.31 6.78
CA ALA A 137 -17.85 9.26 5.73
C ALA A 137 -16.90 9.25 4.53
N THR A 138 -15.68 8.70 4.69
CA THR A 138 -14.61 8.75 3.68
C THR A 138 -14.26 7.41 3.07
N ARG A 139 -14.89 6.31 3.52
CA ARG A 139 -14.70 4.96 3.00
C ARG A 139 -15.81 4.58 2.02
N SER A 140 -15.51 3.69 1.07
CA SER A 140 -16.42 3.27 0.00
C SER A 140 -17.70 2.55 0.48
N GLY A 141 -17.70 2.05 1.72
CA GLY A 141 -18.77 1.17 2.24
C GLY A 141 -18.57 -0.29 1.85
N ILE A 142 -17.57 -0.62 1.05
CA ILE A 142 -17.17 -2.01 0.78
C ILE A 142 -16.24 -2.43 1.90
N GLU A 143 -16.51 -3.59 2.49
CA GLU A 143 -15.73 -4.12 3.60
C GLU A 143 -15.32 -5.57 3.31
N LEU A 144 -14.05 -5.87 3.57
CA LEU A 144 -13.52 -7.25 3.60
C LEU A 144 -13.39 -7.68 5.07
N GLY A 145 -14.46 -8.24 5.63
CA GLY A 145 -14.56 -8.46 7.06
C GLY A 145 -14.66 -7.13 7.80
N ILE A 146 -13.64 -6.78 8.61
CA ILE A 146 -13.57 -5.50 9.33
C ILE A 146 -12.71 -4.46 8.61
N LEU A 147 -12.05 -4.85 7.50
CA LEU A 147 -11.19 -3.96 6.71
C LEU A 147 -12.04 -3.16 5.73
N PRO A 148 -12.03 -1.82 5.80
CA PRO A 148 -12.66 -0.97 4.79
C PRO A 148 -11.80 -0.95 3.50
N VAL A 149 -12.48 -0.96 2.37
CA VAL A 149 -11.87 -0.87 1.04
C VAL A 149 -12.18 0.48 0.40
#